data_d068229501e99b46ec7d139cab955323
#
_entry.id   d068229501e99b46ec7d139cab955323
#
_cell.length_a   1.000
_cell.length_b   1.000
_cell.length_c   1.000
_cell.angle_alpha   90.00
_cell.angle_beta   90.00
_cell.angle_gamma   90.00
#
_symmetry.space_group_name_H-M   'P 1'
#
loop_
_entity.id
_entity.type
_entity.pdbx_description
1 polymer ?
#
loop_
_entity_poly.entity_id
_entity_poly.type
_entity_poly.pdbx_seq_one_letter_code
_entity_poly.pdbx_strand_id
1 'polypeptide(L)'
;GKKRQVADVIEAAGGNMVEAAVMDMVPPHAHKVPLLLAGPRAGDAAEALTALGMRAEALDGGIGKASTIKRCRSVFMKGLSAIMLECLMAADTAGATDEILESIGKTYAGIDWKQTFTRTLAGTSIHAGRRAGEMQEVAATLEELGVQPLMSLATSARLQDAADSGLRAIAEANPPQSLEDLLANLCAARGEAAKATRAAE
;
A
#
# COMPACT_ATOMS: atom_id res chain seq x y z
N GLY A 1 7.49 20.39 3.95
CA GLY A 1 7.88 19.24 3.12
C GLY A 1 8.14 19.61 1.66
N LYS A 2 8.71 18.71 0.84
CA LYS A 2 9.12 18.97 -0.56
C LYS A 2 8.04 19.60 -1.46
N LYS A 3 6.77 19.21 -1.29
CA LYS A 3 5.66 19.78 -2.09
C LYS A 3 5.42 21.27 -1.79
N ARG A 4 5.62 21.70 -0.55
CA ARG A 4 5.52 23.11 -0.19
C ARG A 4 6.64 23.92 -0.85
N GLN A 5 7.86 23.40 -0.85
CA GLN A 5 8.99 24.05 -1.54
C GLN A 5 8.73 24.22 -3.04
N VAL A 6 8.12 23.21 -3.69
CA VAL A 6 7.71 23.31 -5.11
C VAL A 6 6.61 24.36 -5.28
N ALA A 7 5.63 24.41 -4.37
CA ALA A 7 4.58 25.41 -4.39
C ALA A 7 5.13 26.83 -4.28
N ASP A 8 6.07 27.05 -3.35
CA ASP A 8 6.70 28.35 -3.12
C ASP A 8 7.42 28.86 -4.40
N VAL A 9 8.10 27.96 -5.15
CA VAL A 9 8.75 28.31 -6.42
C VAL A 9 7.72 28.66 -7.51
N ILE A 10 6.63 27.91 -7.63
CA ILE A 10 5.57 28.16 -8.61
C ILE A 10 4.85 29.45 -8.29
N GLU A 11 4.52 29.71 -7.01
CA GLU A 11 3.85 30.91 -6.53
C GLU A 11 4.75 32.15 -6.74
N ALA A 12 6.05 32.05 -6.49
CA ALA A 12 7.01 33.12 -6.74
C ALA A 12 7.10 33.50 -8.25
N ALA A 13 6.81 32.56 -9.15
CA ALA A 13 6.72 32.78 -10.59
C ALA A 13 5.30 33.23 -11.05
N GLY A 14 4.38 33.53 -10.14
CA GLY A 14 3.01 33.96 -10.46
C GLY A 14 2.05 32.81 -10.82
N GLY A 15 2.46 31.56 -10.64
CA GLY A 15 1.66 30.38 -10.89
C GLY A 15 0.80 29.97 -9.66
N ASN A 16 -0.12 29.03 -9.87
CA ASN A 16 -0.90 28.42 -8.81
C ASN A 16 -0.69 26.90 -8.82
N MET A 17 -0.21 26.34 -7.71
CA MET A 17 -0.05 24.90 -7.57
C MET A 17 -1.32 24.29 -6.99
N VAL A 18 -1.79 23.21 -7.61
CA VAL A 18 -2.77 22.28 -7.03
C VAL A 18 -2.11 20.93 -6.87
N GLU A 19 -2.14 20.41 -5.64
CA GLU A 19 -1.69 19.06 -5.33
C GLU A 19 -2.79 18.06 -5.66
N ALA A 20 -2.44 16.95 -6.34
CA ALA A 20 -3.35 15.82 -6.54
C ALA A 20 -2.78 14.55 -5.89
N ALA A 21 -3.61 13.84 -5.15
CA ALA A 21 -3.32 12.51 -4.61
C ALA A 21 -4.25 11.48 -5.27
N VAL A 22 -3.66 10.51 -5.97
CA VAL A 22 -4.37 9.36 -6.55
C VAL A 22 -4.70 8.39 -5.42
N MET A 23 -5.98 8.08 -5.20
CA MET A 23 -6.47 7.36 -4.02
C MET A 23 -6.75 5.88 -4.25
N ASP A 24 -6.64 5.40 -5.49
CA ASP A 24 -6.82 4.00 -5.84
C ASP A 24 -5.85 3.59 -6.95
N MET A 25 -5.90 2.31 -7.38
CA MET A 25 -5.14 1.84 -8.55
C MET A 25 -5.68 2.48 -9.83
N VAL A 26 -4.78 2.93 -10.71
CA VAL A 26 -5.18 3.53 -11.99
C VAL A 26 -5.88 2.50 -12.91
N PRO A 27 -5.32 1.32 -13.17
CA PRO A 27 -6.12 0.21 -13.69
C PRO A 27 -7.01 -0.34 -12.55
N PRO A 28 -8.28 -0.56 -12.66
CA PRO A 28 -9.19 -0.53 -13.81
C PRO A 28 -9.94 0.80 -14.01
N HIS A 29 -9.64 1.85 -13.25
CA HIS A 29 -10.37 3.11 -13.27
C HIS A 29 -9.97 4.04 -14.43
N ALA A 30 -8.76 3.88 -14.99
CA ALA A 30 -8.18 4.76 -15.98
C ALA A 30 -8.22 6.24 -15.50
N HIS A 31 -8.74 7.16 -16.33
CA HIS A 31 -8.87 8.58 -15.96
C HIS A 31 -9.92 8.84 -14.86
N LYS A 32 -10.77 7.86 -14.53
CA LYS A 32 -11.77 7.95 -13.45
C LYS A 32 -11.25 7.48 -12.09
N VAL A 33 -9.94 7.30 -11.94
CA VAL A 33 -9.35 6.99 -10.63
C VAL A 33 -9.66 8.14 -9.65
N PRO A 34 -10.07 7.84 -8.39
CA PRO A 34 -10.38 8.89 -7.42
C PRO A 34 -9.16 9.76 -7.12
N LEU A 35 -9.33 11.07 -7.21
CA LEU A 35 -8.33 12.10 -6.92
C LEU A 35 -8.78 12.96 -5.74
N LEU A 36 -7.89 13.19 -4.78
CA LEU A 36 -8.05 14.25 -3.78
C LEU A 36 -7.15 15.41 -4.18
N LEU A 37 -7.72 16.60 -4.27
CA LEU A 37 -7.03 17.84 -4.65
C LEU A 37 -6.88 18.74 -3.42
N ALA A 38 -5.73 19.41 -3.28
CA ALA A 38 -5.52 20.39 -2.21
C ALA A 38 -4.69 21.58 -2.74
N GLY A 39 -4.94 22.75 -2.18
CA GLY A 39 -4.28 24.00 -2.54
C GLY A 39 -5.27 25.11 -2.85
N PRO A 40 -4.80 26.36 -3.09
CA PRO A 40 -5.63 27.54 -3.24
C PRO A 40 -6.69 27.47 -4.35
N ARG A 41 -6.40 26.73 -5.42
CA ARG A 41 -7.26 26.55 -6.59
C ARG A 41 -7.80 25.12 -6.74
N ALA A 42 -7.84 24.35 -5.64
CA ALA A 42 -8.30 22.96 -5.67
C ALA A 42 -9.76 22.82 -6.15
N GLY A 43 -10.64 23.75 -5.77
CA GLY A 43 -12.04 23.79 -6.20
C GLY A 43 -12.17 23.94 -7.71
N ASP A 44 -11.52 24.96 -8.29
CA ASP A 44 -11.57 25.21 -9.73
C ASP A 44 -10.99 24.02 -10.52
N ALA A 45 -9.90 23.45 -10.02
CA ALA A 45 -9.29 22.29 -10.65
C ALA A 45 -10.19 21.04 -10.57
N ALA A 46 -10.88 20.82 -9.46
CA ALA A 46 -11.84 19.74 -9.31
C ALA A 46 -13.02 19.87 -10.28
N GLU A 47 -13.57 21.08 -10.43
CA GLU A 47 -14.63 21.36 -11.37
C GLU A 47 -14.19 21.08 -12.81
N ALA A 48 -13.04 21.63 -13.23
CA ALA A 48 -12.49 21.41 -14.57
C ALA A 48 -12.22 19.94 -14.88
N LEU A 49 -11.63 19.19 -13.93
CA LEU A 49 -11.36 17.77 -14.11
C LEU A 49 -12.64 16.94 -14.13
N THR A 50 -13.65 17.30 -13.34
CA THR A 50 -14.95 16.64 -13.33
C THR A 50 -15.70 16.86 -14.65
N ALA A 51 -15.60 18.06 -15.25
CA ALA A 51 -16.15 18.33 -16.58
C ALA A 51 -15.51 17.46 -17.68
N LEU A 52 -14.28 16.98 -17.47
CA LEU A 52 -13.59 15.99 -18.33
C LEU A 52 -13.92 14.53 -17.98
N GLY A 53 -14.89 14.28 -17.09
CA GLY A 53 -15.31 12.95 -16.67
C GLY A 53 -14.41 12.28 -15.64
N MET A 54 -13.48 13.01 -15.01
CA MET A 54 -12.62 12.49 -13.94
C MET A 54 -13.37 12.55 -12.58
N ARG A 55 -12.89 11.75 -11.60
CA ARG A 55 -13.41 11.76 -10.23
C ARG A 55 -12.46 12.56 -9.34
N ALA A 56 -12.65 13.86 -9.27
CA ALA A 56 -11.81 14.77 -8.51
C ALA A 56 -12.63 15.44 -7.39
N GLU A 57 -12.08 15.44 -6.19
CA GLU A 57 -12.66 16.04 -4.99
C GLU A 57 -11.68 17.07 -4.42
N ALA A 58 -12.13 18.29 -4.20
CA ALA A 58 -11.36 19.34 -3.56
C ALA A 58 -11.44 19.22 -2.04
N LEU A 59 -10.29 19.31 -1.38
CA LEU A 59 -10.18 19.36 0.07
C LEU A 59 -9.99 20.79 0.53
N ASP A 60 -10.67 21.14 1.62
CA ASP A 60 -10.34 22.36 2.37
C ASP A 60 -8.95 22.21 2.98
N GLY A 61 -8.04 23.13 2.63
CA GLY A 61 -6.69 23.17 3.18
C GLY A 61 -5.61 23.41 2.14
N GLY A 62 -4.40 23.65 2.62
CA GLY A 62 -3.23 23.98 1.79
C GLY A 62 -2.54 22.78 1.15
N ILE A 63 -1.52 23.09 0.35
CA ILE A 63 -0.62 22.10 -0.25
C ILE A 63 -0.03 21.17 0.83
N GLY A 64 -0.05 19.88 0.58
CA GLY A 64 0.39 18.82 1.50
C GLY A 64 -0.75 18.02 2.11
N LYS A 65 -1.98 18.57 2.20
CA LYS A 65 -3.10 17.91 2.87
C LYS A 65 -3.54 16.61 2.18
N ALA A 66 -3.66 16.61 0.87
CA ALA A 66 -4.04 15.41 0.11
C ALA A 66 -2.99 14.29 0.26
N SER A 67 -1.70 14.64 0.20
CA SER A 67 -0.60 13.69 0.47
C SER A 67 -0.63 13.15 1.90
N THR A 68 -0.88 13.99 2.89
CA THR A 68 -0.97 13.57 4.29
C THR A 68 -2.10 12.57 4.48
N ILE A 69 -3.29 12.84 3.97
CA ILE A 69 -4.43 11.90 4.03
C ILE A 69 -4.05 10.57 3.36
N LYS A 70 -3.45 10.59 2.17
CA LYS A 70 -2.99 9.38 1.48
C LYS A 70 -1.98 8.59 2.32
N ARG A 71 -1.02 9.26 2.96
CA ARG A 71 0.01 8.62 3.80
C ARG A 71 -0.59 8.03 5.07
N CYS A 72 -1.44 8.75 5.79
CA CYS A 72 -2.14 8.20 6.95
C CYS A 72 -2.98 6.97 6.58
N ARG A 73 -3.71 7.01 5.45
CA ARG A 73 -4.42 5.83 4.93
C ARG A 73 -3.47 4.65 4.64
N SER A 74 -2.25 4.92 4.17
CA SER A 74 -1.25 3.89 3.87
C SER A 74 -0.81 3.10 5.10
N VAL A 75 -0.82 3.69 6.30
CA VAL A 75 -0.56 2.96 7.56
C VAL A 75 -1.50 1.77 7.65
N PHE A 76 -2.80 2.01 7.48
CA PHE A 76 -3.80 0.95 7.55
C PHE A 76 -3.67 -0.04 6.38
N MET A 77 -3.67 0.45 5.14
CA MET A 77 -3.74 -0.41 3.95
C MET A 77 -2.52 -1.32 3.79
N LYS A 78 -1.33 -0.80 4.06
CA LYS A 78 -0.10 -1.58 3.95
C LYS A 78 0.23 -2.33 5.23
N GLY A 79 -0.14 -1.76 6.40
CA GLY A 79 -0.10 -2.47 7.68
C GLY A 79 -0.95 -3.73 7.64
N LEU A 80 -2.17 -3.64 7.13
CA LEU A 80 -3.04 -4.80 6.95
C LEU A 80 -2.39 -5.85 6.03
N SER A 81 -1.73 -5.43 4.94
CA SER A 81 -1.00 -6.37 4.06
C SER A 81 0.13 -7.09 4.80
N ALA A 82 0.88 -6.38 5.66
CA ALA A 82 1.96 -6.97 6.43
C ALA A 82 1.43 -7.97 7.49
N ILE A 83 0.35 -7.59 8.20
CA ILE A 83 -0.32 -8.45 9.18
C ILE A 83 -0.88 -9.71 8.51
N MET A 84 -1.56 -9.56 7.36
CA MET A 84 -2.08 -10.69 6.59
C MET A 84 -0.97 -11.64 6.15
N LEU A 85 0.15 -11.10 5.65
CA LEU A 85 1.29 -11.90 5.21
C LEU A 85 1.86 -12.72 6.38
N GLU A 86 2.09 -12.09 7.52
CA GLU A 86 2.64 -12.76 8.71
C GLU A 86 1.66 -13.80 9.27
N CYS A 87 0.38 -13.47 9.37
CA CYS A 87 -0.67 -14.38 9.80
C CYS A 87 -0.77 -15.60 8.89
N LEU A 88 -0.80 -15.40 7.57
CA LEU A 88 -0.92 -16.50 6.61
C LEU A 88 0.30 -17.43 6.63
N MET A 89 1.51 -16.86 6.72
CA MET A 89 2.74 -17.66 6.85
C MET A 89 2.75 -18.51 8.11
N ALA A 90 2.27 -17.97 9.24
CA ALA A 90 2.16 -18.70 10.50
C ALA A 90 1.08 -19.79 10.43
N ALA A 91 -0.09 -19.47 9.91
CA ALA A 91 -1.22 -20.39 9.73
C ALA A 91 -0.84 -21.59 8.85
N ASP A 92 -0.18 -21.34 7.72
CA ASP A 92 0.31 -22.36 6.80
C ASP A 92 1.36 -23.27 7.47
N THR A 93 2.30 -22.69 8.21
CA THR A 93 3.31 -23.46 8.95
C THR A 93 2.68 -24.37 10.03
N ALA A 94 1.60 -23.92 10.65
CA ALA A 94 0.84 -24.66 11.64
C ALA A 94 -0.15 -25.70 11.05
N GLY A 95 -0.37 -25.67 9.72
CA GLY A 95 -1.38 -26.49 9.05
C GLY A 95 -2.81 -26.12 9.45
N ALA A 96 -3.08 -24.84 9.80
CA ALA A 96 -4.34 -24.36 10.38
C ALA A 96 -4.92 -23.16 9.62
N THR A 97 -4.67 -23.08 8.30
CA THR A 97 -5.07 -21.93 7.47
C THR A 97 -6.58 -21.76 7.43
N ASP A 98 -7.34 -22.84 7.22
CA ASP A 98 -8.79 -22.77 7.11
C ASP A 98 -9.44 -22.41 8.45
N GLU A 99 -8.97 -22.98 9.56
CA GLU A 99 -9.47 -22.71 10.91
C GLU A 99 -9.24 -21.25 11.31
N ILE A 100 -8.07 -20.71 11.00
CA ILE A 100 -7.74 -19.31 11.29
C ILE A 100 -8.59 -18.36 10.44
N LEU A 101 -8.75 -18.61 9.14
CA LEU A 101 -9.59 -17.79 8.28
C LEU A 101 -11.07 -17.86 8.67
N GLU A 102 -11.57 -19.03 9.06
CA GLU A 102 -12.93 -19.20 9.58
C GLU A 102 -13.12 -18.40 10.88
N SER A 103 -12.15 -18.49 11.81
CA SER A 103 -12.18 -17.76 13.08
C SER A 103 -12.22 -16.24 12.86
N ILE A 104 -11.37 -15.72 11.94
CA ILE A 104 -11.38 -14.31 11.56
C ILE A 104 -12.74 -13.93 10.95
N GLY A 105 -13.28 -14.78 10.07
CA GLY A 105 -14.58 -14.57 9.42
C GLY A 105 -15.76 -14.50 10.42
N LYS A 106 -15.70 -15.27 11.51
CA LYS A 106 -16.70 -15.20 12.60
C LYS A 106 -16.62 -13.86 13.35
N THR A 107 -15.40 -13.34 13.55
CA THR A 107 -15.17 -12.06 14.25
C THR A 107 -15.57 -10.87 13.39
N TYR A 108 -15.27 -10.93 12.10
CA TYR A 108 -15.52 -9.85 11.12
C TYR A 108 -16.48 -10.36 10.04
N ALA A 109 -17.74 -10.57 10.40
CA ALA A 109 -18.78 -11.08 9.50
C ALA A 109 -18.99 -10.17 8.28
N GLY A 110 -19.34 -10.76 7.13
CA GLY A 110 -19.60 -10.05 5.88
C GLY A 110 -18.37 -9.79 5.01
N ILE A 111 -17.19 -10.24 5.42
CA ILE A 111 -15.96 -10.16 4.61
C ILE A 111 -15.54 -11.57 4.19
N ASP A 112 -15.38 -11.78 2.89
CA ASP A 112 -14.70 -12.98 2.38
C ASP A 112 -13.19 -12.83 2.60
N TRP A 113 -12.71 -13.41 3.68
CA TRP A 113 -11.31 -13.32 4.07
C TRP A 113 -10.39 -14.10 3.15
N LYS A 114 -10.79 -15.28 2.63
CA LYS A 114 -9.99 -16.02 1.63
C LYS A 114 -9.72 -15.15 0.41
N GLN A 115 -10.76 -14.55 -0.16
CA GLN A 115 -10.62 -13.64 -1.30
C GLN A 115 -9.82 -12.38 -0.95
N THR A 116 -10.05 -11.82 0.25
CA THR A 116 -9.37 -10.60 0.70
C THR A 116 -7.86 -10.83 0.88
N PHE A 117 -7.45 -11.95 1.50
CA PHE A 117 -6.04 -12.34 1.60
C PHE A 117 -5.43 -12.56 0.22
N THR A 118 -6.05 -13.38 -0.61
CA THR A 118 -5.55 -13.67 -1.96
C THR A 118 -5.30 -12.39 -2.76
N ARG A 119 -6.30 -11.53 -2.89
CA ARG A 119 -6.20 -10.27 -3.64
C ARG A 119 -5.14 -9.32 -3.06
N THR A 120 -5.12 -9.17 -1.73
CA THR A 120 -4.22 -8.23 -1.06
C THR A 120 -2.76 -8.68 -1.17
N LEU A 121 -2.52 -9.97 -0.96
CA LEU A 121 -1.17 -10.53 -0.94
C LEU A 121 -0.64 -10.83 -2.35
N ALA A 122 -1.47 -11.16 -3.34
CA ALA A 122 -1.04 -11.23 -4.73
C ALA A 122 -0.40 -9.92 -5.20
N GLY A 123 -1.04 -8.77 -4.93
CA GLY A 123 -0.45 -7.46 -5.20
C GLY A 123 0.78 -7.14 -4.33
N THR A 124 0.84 -7.66 -3.11
CA THR A 124 1.99 -7.49 -2.22
C THR A 124 3.19 -8.28 -2.74
N SER A 125 3.00 -9.52 -3.19
CA SER A 125 4.06 -10.36 -3.76
C SER A 125 4.84 -9.66 -4.87
N ILE A 126 4.16 -8.91 -5.74
CA ILE A 126 4.79 -8.16 -6.85
C ILE A 126 5.42 -6.84 -6.38
N HIS A 127 4.81 -6.14 -5.42
CA HIS A 127 5.14 -4.75 -5.13
C HIS A 127 5.74 -4.54 -3.72
N ALA A 128 6.18 -5.59 -3.04
CA ALA A 128 6.65 -5.53 -1.66
C ALA A 128 7.77 -4.48 -1.44
N GLY A 129 8.83 -4.52 -2.23
CA GLY A 129 9.96 -3.58 -2.09
C GLY A 129 9.55 -2.11 -2.30
N ARG A 130 8.75 -1.81 -3.33
CA ARG A 130 8.22 -0.45 -3.53
C ARG A 130 7.35 -0.01 -2.36
N ARG A 131 6.48 -0.90 -1.86
CA ARG A 131 5.62 -0.61 -0.70
C ARG A 131 6.42 -0.42 0.59
N ALA A 132 7.53 -1.14 0.77
CA ALA A 132 8.45 -0.93 1.89
C ALA A 132 9.03 0.49 1.89
N GLY A 133 9.53 0.97 0.75
CA GLY A 133 10.02 2.34 0.60
C GLY A 133 8.94 3.39 0.87
N GLU A 134 7.71 3.18 0.36
CA GLU A 134 6.58 4.06 0.66
C GLU A 134 6.24 4.11 2.16
N MET A 135 6.44 3.02 2.91
CA MET A 135 6.21 3.02 4.37
C MET A 135 7.28 3.77 5.15
N GLN A 136 8.51 3.89 4.64
CA GLN A 136 9.52 4.80 5.20
C GLN A 136 9.09 6.28 5.04
N GLU A 137 8.54 6.64 3.87
CA GLU A 137 8.00 8.00 3.68
C GLU A 137 6.78 8.28 4.58
N VAL A 138 5.95 7.26 4.82
CA VAL A 138 4.85 7.33 5.79
C VAL A 138 5.38 7.56 7.19
N ALA A 139 6.41 6.82 7.62
CA ALA A 139 7.03 6.96 8.92
C ALA A 139 7.54 8.40 9.15
N ALA A 140 8.29 8.95 8.19
CA ALA A 140 8.76 10.33 8.26
C ALA A 140 7.60 11.35 8.37
N THR A 141 6.48 11.11 7.67
CA THR A 141 5.29 11.98 7.78
C THR A 141 4.64 11.89 9.16
N LEU A 142 4.57 10.69 9.76
CA LEU A 142 4.03 10.53 11.11
C LEU A 142 4.91 11.24 12.16
N GLU A 143 6.23 11.19 12.02
CA GLU A 143 7.17 11.94 12.87
C GLU A 143 6.95 13.45 12.75
N GLU A 144 6.79 13.98 11.52
CA GLU A 144 6.42 15.39 11.29
C GLU A 144 5.09 15.78 11.98
N LEU A 145 4.17 14.82 12.12
CA LEU A 145 2.89 15.00 12.82
C LEU A 145 2.96 14.75 14.34
N GLY A 146 4.14 14.43 14.90
CA GLY A 146 4.32 14.10 16.31
C GLY A 146 3.80 12.72 16.71
N VAL A 147 3.59 11.81 15.74
CA VAL A 147 3.14 10.43 15.98
C VAL A 147 4.30 9.47 15.80
N GLN A 148 4.60 8.66 16.82
CA GLN A 148 5.65 7.64 16.74
C GLN A 148 5.29 6.54 15.70
N PRO A 149 6.13 6.30 14.67
CA PRO A 149 5.75 5.47 13.51
C PRO A 149 6.03 3.96 13.69
N LEU A 150 5.75 3.39 14.87
CA LEU A 150 6.08 2.00 15.21
C LEU A 150 5.57 0.99 14.17
N MET A 151 4.27 1.04 13.86
CA MET A 151 3.66 0.10 12.92
C MET A 151 4.10 0.35 11.47
N SER A 152 4.39 1.59 11.10
CA SER A 152 4.87 1.91 9.76
C SER A 152 6.27 1.36 9.52
N LEU A 153 7.17 1.46 10.51
CA LEU A 153 8.51 0.89 10.44
C LEU A 153 8.48 -0.63 10.43
N ALA A 154 7.68 -1.26 11.30
CA ALA A 154 7.48 -2.71 11.31
C ALA A 154 6.90 -3.21 9.97
N THR A 155 5.91 -2.50 9.41
CA THR A 155 5.35 -2.80 8.10
C THR A 155 6.38 -2.70 6.98
N SER A 156 7.22 -1.66 7.01
CA SER A 156 8.32 -1.52 6.04
C SER A 156 9.28 -2.70 6.12
N ALA A 157 9.70 -3.09 7.32
CA ALA A 157 10.60 -4.22 7.54
C ALA A 157 10.00 -5.54 7.05
N ARG A 158 8.73 -5.82 7.35
CA ARG A 158 8.03 -7.04 6.89
C ARG A 158 7.90 -7.09 5.37
N LEU A 159 7.60 -5.95 4.72
CA LEU A 159 7.48 -5.88 3.27
C LEU A 159 8.85 -5.99 2.58
N GLN A 160 9.91 -5.45 3.20
CA GLN A 160 11.28 -5.61 2.71
C GLN A 160 11.72 -7.07 2.79
N ASP A 161 11.48 -7.76 3.90
CA ASP A 161 11.73 -9.20 4.06
C ASP A 161 11.03 -10.03 2.95
N ALA A 162 9.76 -9.71 2.65
CA ALA A 162 9.06 -10.36 1.53
C ALA A 162 9.67 -10.03 0.16
N ALA A 163 10.22 -8.83 -0.05
CA ALA A 163 10.90 -8.48 -1.28
C ALA A 163 12.22 -9.25 -1.44
N ASP A 164 12.99 -9.39 -0.35
CA ASP A 164 14.30 -10.02 -0.32
C ASP A 164 14.21 -11.57 -0.44
N SER A 165 13.04 -12.15 -0.14
CA SER A 165 12.81 -13.60 -0.24
C SER A 165 12.72 -14.16 -1.67
N GLY A 166 12.80 -13.32 -2.70
CA GLY A 166 12.60 -13.74 -4.10
C GLY A 166 11.12 -13.93 -4.50
N LEU A 167 10.18 -13.65 -3.61
CA LEU A 167 8.74 -13.86 -3.82
C LEU A 167 8.22 -13.20 -5.10
N ARG A 168 8.78 -12.06 -5.50
CA ARG A 168 8.38 -11.37 -6.73
C ARG A 168 8.61 -12.23 -7.97
N ALA A 169 9.81 -12.79 -8.15
CA ALA A 169 10.14 -13.61 -9.32
C ALA A 169 9.25 -14.86 -9.38
N ILE A 170 8.96 -15.48 -8.23
CA ILE A 170 8.07 -16.64 -8.13
C ILE A 170 6.64 -16.24 -8.54
N ALA A 171 6.12 -15.13 -8.04
CA ALA A 171 4.77 -14.66 -8.33
C ALA A 171 4.61 -14.13 -9.78
N GLU A 172 5.65 -13.61 -10.40
CA GLU A 172 5.67 -13.24 -11.83
C GLU A 172 5.65 -14.50 -12.73
N ALA A 173 6.36 -15.54 -12.34
CA ALA A 173 6.37 -16.84 -13.05
C ALA A 173 5.05 -17.63 -12.84
N ASN A 174 4.47 -17.55 -11.65
CA ASN A 174 3.25 -18.26 -11.25
C ASN A 174 2.25 -17.27 -10.60
N PRO A 175 1.52 -16.45 -11.38
CA PRO A 175 0.58 -15.48 -10.84
C PRO A 175 -0.53 -16.18 -10.02
N PRO A 176 -0.66 -15.90 -8.70
CA PRO A 176 -1.62 -16.61 -7.86
C PRO A 176 -3.05 -16.21 -8.20
N GLN A 177 -3.90 -17.20 -8.48
CA GLN A 177 -5.33 -17.05 -8.75
C GLN A 177 -6.20 -17.47 -7.56
N SER A 178 -5.63 -18.25 -6.65
CA SER A 178 -6.27 -18.79 -5.46
C SER A 178 -5.41 -18.58 -4.22
N LEU A 179 -5.97 -18.87 -3.04
CA LEU A 179 -5.21 -18.88 -1.79
C LEU A 179 -4.15 -19.98 -1.80
N GLU A 180 -4.46 -21.12 -2.38
CA GLU A 180 -3.59 -22.28 -2.52
C GLU A 180 -2.35 -21.93 -3.37
N ASP A 181 -2.53 -21.24 -4.50
CA ASP A 181 -1.41 -20.76 -5.34
C ASP A 181 -0.52 -19.78 -4.57
N LEU A 182 -1.15 -18.86 -3.82
CA LEU A 182 -0.44 -17.89 -3.00
C LEU A 182 0.42 -18.58 -1.93
N LEU A 183 -0.14 -19.59 -1.24
CA LEU A 183 0.57 -20.37 -0.24
C LEU A 183 1.74 -21.14 -0.86
N ALA A 184 1.56 -21.75 -2.02
CA ALA A 184 2.63 -22.43 -2.76
C ALA A 184 3.78 -21.47 -3.08
N ASN A 185 3.48 -20.24 -3.55
CA ASN A 185 4.47 -19.21 -3.82
C ASN A 185 5.23 -18.77 -2.55
N LEU A 186 4.53 -18.58 -1.44
CA LEU A 186 5.12 -18.21 -0.15
C LEU A 186 6.02 -19.33 0.39
N CYS A 187 5.61 -20.60 0.26
CA CYS A 187 6.43 -21.76 0.64
C CYS A 187 7.70 -21.84 -0.19
N ALA A 188 7.61 -21.65 -1.51
CA ALA A 188 8.75 -21.65 -2.41
C ALA A 188 9.77 -20.55 -2.04
N ALA A 189 9.29 -19.31 -1.81
CA ALA A 189 10.13 -18.19 -1.41
C ALA A 189 10.86 -18.46 -0.09
N ARG A 190 10.20 -19.04 0.91
CA ARG A 190 10.84 -19.44 2.18
C ARG A 190 11.92 -20.52 1.99
N GLY A 191 11.66 -21.48 1.11
CA GLY A 191 12.63 -22.52 0.77
C GLY A 191 13.89 -21.97 0.11
N GLU A 192 13.78 -21.01 -0.79
CA GLU A 192 14.90 -20.33 -1.44
C GLU A 192 15.69 -19.46 -0.46
N ALA A 193 15.03 -18.68 0.39
CA ALA A 193 15.69 -17.89 1.43
C ALA A 193 16.50 -18.75 2.40
N ALA A 194 15.95 -19.89 2.84
CA ALA A 194 16.66 -20.84 3.71
C ALA A 194 17.89 -21.47 3.04
N LYS A 195 17.86 -21.74 1.73
CA LYS A 195 19.01 -22.23 0.97
C LYS A 195 20.10 -21.16 0.84
N ALA A 196 19.72 -19.91 0.57
CA ALA A 196 20.65 -18.78 0.46
C ALA A 196 21.40 -18.53 1.77
N THR A 197 20.71 -18.58 2.91
CA THR A 197 21.35 -18.44 4.24
C THR A 197 22.38 -19.53 4.50
N ARG A 198 22.04 -20.80 4.22
CA ARG A 198 22.97 -21.93 4.40
C ARG A 198 24.18 -21.89 3.46
N ALA A 199 24.08 -21.24 2.34
CA ALA A 199 25.20 -21.10 1.40
C ALA A 199 26.14 -19.93 1.77
N ALA A 200 25.74 -19.06 2.66
CA ALA A 200 26.51 -17.91 3.15
C ALA A 200 27.24 -18.20 4.48
N GLU A 201 26.92 -19.31 5.15
CA GLU A 201 27.63 -19.87 6.32
C GLU A 201 28.75 -20.82 5.92
#